data_0927c99826cd7eafcd0b6f941467ba77
#
_entry.id   0927c99826cd7eafcd0b6f941467ba77
#
_cell.length_a   1.000
_cell.length_b   1.000
_cell.length_c   1.000
_cell.angle_alpha   90.00
_cell.angle_beta   90.00
_cell.angle_gamma   90.00
#
_symmetry.space_group_name_H-M   'P 1'
#
loop_
_entity.id
_entity.type
_entity.pdbx_description
1 polymer ?
#
loop_
_entity_poly.entity_id
_entity_poly.type
_entity_poly.pdbx_seq_one_letter_code
_entity_poly.pdbx_strand_id
1 'polypeptide(L)'
;MKRLQLLCGLALALLLGLFSGSASADYRIAVASDPHYIAPVLTDGGLYYQSVLASGDSKFMPYSEEILDAFVEELLTAEEVPDALLLTGDLTFNGAVMSHEALAEKLRPLKEAGIRVLVTTGNHDVYNLNAARFEGESFTRVPFATTELFREIYGGFGFDDAVSTAPDSLSYMAALGDRLRVLVLDFNTLEHFYGISEETLAWAEEQLRTAERDGVPVIAAGHQNLFRHSLFYDGYVIAGAERLADLLRTYGVRLFLSGHLHIQHIRTEGDLTEIASSALCSWPCQYGMLTSKDGIWSYETRRLDMAAWADRNGRTEPVFQDFQAAAAEYMSSHSKITLPPDTEEAARERMLNWMRELNLAYFAGDLRNVSANDPDGSLAAAWLRPTDLTAAYVAGVLEELGSDYTVWTETAQAE
;
A
#
# COMPACT_ATOMS: atom_id res chain seq x y z
N MET A 1 -48.39 38.95 28.42
CA MET A 1 -48.33 37.66 27.69
C MET A 1 -47.55 37.74 26.34
N LYS A 2 -47.69 38.77 25.52
CA LYS A 2 -46.98 38.86 24.22
C LYS A 2 -45.45 39.05 24.31
N ARG A 3 -44.89 39.65 25.37
CA ARG A 3 -43.43 39.80 25.57
C ARG A 3 -42.72 38.51 26.07
N LEU A 4 -43.42 37.59 26.71
CA LEU A 4 -42.87 36.33 27.20
C LEU A 4 -42.77 35.30 26.06
N GLN A 5 -43.67 35.34 25.10
CA GLN A 5 -43.61 34.45 23.91
C GLN A 5 -42.50 34.83 22.93
N LEU A 6 -42.07 36.12 22.88
CA LEU A 6 -40.99 36.58 22.01
C LEU A 6 -39.61 36.13 22.57
N LEU A 7 -39.42 36.06 23.88
CA LEU A 7 -38.20 35.63 24.52
C LEU A 7 -38.01 34.11 24.46
N CYS A 8 -39.08 33.32 24.50
CA CYS A 8 -38.99 31.87 24.29
C CYS A 8 -38.68 31.47 22.83
N GLY A 9 -39.19 32.23 21.87
CA GLY A 9 -38.89 32.02 20.45
C GLY A 9 -37.43 32.33 20.06
N LEU A 10 -36.82 33.35 20.68
CA LEU A 10 -35.41 33.67 20.45
C LEU A 10 -34.47 32.69 21.17
N ALA A 11 -34.81 32.16 22.32
CA ALA A 11 -34.02 31.17 23.02
C ALA A 11 -34.04 29.81 22.30
N LEU A 12 -35.16 29.42 21.68
CA LEU A 12 -35.27 28.18 20.91
C LEU A 12 -34.52 28.30 19.53
N ALA A 13 -34.52 29.49 18.92
CA ALA A 13 -33.76 29.74 17.70
C ALA A 13 -32.24 29.80 17.95
N LEU A 14 -31.80 30.22 19.15
CA LEU A 14 -30.39 30.18 19.56
C LEU A 14 -29.91 28.77 19.97
N LEU A 15 -30.81 27.89 20.41
CA LEU A 15 -30.48 26.48 20.70
C LEU A 15 -30.48 25.59 19.46
N LEU A 16 -31.22 25.94 18.42
CA LEU A 16 -31.20 25.25 17.12
C LEU A 16 -30.02 25.68 16.20
N GLY A 17 -29.33 26.76 16.55
CA GLY A 17 -28.14 27.25 15.82
C GLY A 17 -26.80 26.62 16.28
N LEU A 18 -26.79 25.74 17.29
CA LEU A 18 -25.58 25.14 17.84
C LEU A 18 -25.32 23.69 17.38
N PHE A 19 -26.23 23.12 16.59
CA PHE A 19 -25.96 21.92 15.79
C PHE A 19 -25.68 22.31 14.35
N SER A 20 -24.69 23.16 14.13
CA SER A 20 -23.98 23.16 12.85
C SER A 20 -23.22 21.83 12.83
N GLY A 21 -23.82 20.81 12.28
CA GLY A 21 -23.06 19.62 11.88
C GLY A 21 -21.86 20.16 11.10
N SER A 22 -20.68 20.01 11.64
CA SER A 22 -19.43 20.32 10.92
C SER A 22 -19.50 19.48 9.64
N ALA A 23 -19.72 20.12 8.50
CA ALA A 23 -19.63 19.39 7.23
C ALA A 23 -18.28 18.68 7.25
N SER A 24 -18.30 17.36 7.08
CA SER A 24 -17.09 16.58 6.94
C SER A 24 -16.25 17.20 5.83
N ALA A 25 -14.94 17.35 6.05
CA ALA A 25 -14.08 17.80 4.97
C ALA A 25 -13.98 16.67 3.95
N ASP A 26 -14.09 17.01 2.69
CA ASP A 26 -13.77 16.08 1.62
C ASP A 26 -12.25 15.95 1.54
N TYR A 27 -11.75 14.73 1.45
CA TYR A 27 -10.33 14.42 1.33
C TYR A 27 -10.09 13.54 0.13
N ARG A 28 -8.91 13.72 -0.47
CA ARG A 28 -8.40 12.89 -1.54
C ARG A 28 -6.97 12.49 -1.19
N ILE A 29 -6.74 11.21 -0.95
CA ILE A 29 -5.46 10.66 -0.50
C ILE A 29 -5.00 9.59 -1.48
N ALA A 30 -3.86 9.82 -2.14
CA ALA A 30 -3.19 8.78 -2.89
C ALA A 30 -2.52 7.81 -1.90
N VAL A 31 -2.65 6.50 -2.16
CA VAL A 31 -2.09 5.43 -1.33
C VAL A 31 -1.26 4.53 -2.23
N ALA A 32 0.03 4.44 -1.98
CA ALA A 32 0.91 3.54 -2.71
C ALA A 32 1.79 2.76 -1.72
N SER A 33 2.21 1.58 -2.12
CA SER A 33 3.05 0.71 -1.32
C SER A 33 4.15 0.09 -2.16
N ASP A 34 5.20 -0.34 -1.50
CA ASP A 34 6.23 -1.20 -2.09
C ASP A 34 6.81 -0.65 -3.41
N PRO A 35 7.25 0.61 -3.49
CA PRO A 35 7.96 1.12 -4.66
C PRO A 35 9.30 0.42 -4.85
N HIS A 36 9.89 -0.13 -3.81
CA HIS A 36 11.20 -0.83 -3.81
C HIS A 36 12.25 -0.11 -4.65
N TYR A 37 12.28 1.20 -4.55
CA TYR A 37 13.15 2.02 -5.37
C TYR A 37 14.63 1.71 -5.15
N ILE A 38 15.40 1.60 -6.22
CA ILE A 38 16.86 1.53 -6.20
C ILE A 38 17.45 2.73 -6.93
N ALA A 39 18.32 3.47 -6.24
CA ALA A 39 19.01 4.60 -6.89
C ALA A 39 19.86 4.11 -8.06
N PRO A 40 19.79 4.75 -9.25
CA PRO A 40 20.53 4.31 -10.45
C PRO A 40 22.04 4.16 -10.23
N VAL A 41 22.62 4.94 -9.32
CA VAL A 41 24.04 4.86 -8.97
C VAL A 41 24.41 3.53 -8.29
N LEU A 42 23.44 2.78 -7.80
CA LEU A 42 23.64 1.50 -7.10
C LEU A 42 23.60 0.28 -8.02
N THR A 43 23.38 0.46 -9.32
CA THR A 43 23.42 -0.66 -10.26
C THR A 43 23.85 -0.20 -11.64
N ASP A 44 24.65 -1.02 -12.30
CA ASP A 44 24.99 -0.88 -13.72
C ASP A 44 24.16 -1.81 -14.62
N GLY A 45 23.16 -2.51 -14.05
CA GLY A 45 22.36 -3.52 -14.75
C GLY A 45 23.13 -4.80 -15.06
N GLY A 46 24.32 -5.00 -14.49
CA GLY A 46 25.22 -6.12 -14.77
C GLY A 46 24.68 -7.49 -14.32
N LEU A 47 25.47 -8.54 -14.63
CA LEU A 47 25.06 -9.94 -14.44
C LEU A 47 24.66 -10.26 -12.99
N TYR A 48 25.36 -9.69 -12.01
CA TYR A 48 25.01 -9.93 -10.61
C TYR A 48 23.62 -9.36 -10.28
N TYR A 49 23.34 -8.12 -10.69
CA TYR A 49 22.02 -7.51 -10.47
C TYR A 49 20.92 -8.31 -11.16
N GLN A 50 21.14 -8.73 -12.41
CA GLN A 50 20.19 -9.60 -13.12
C GLN A 50 19.94 -10.92 -12.38
N SER A 51 20.98 -11.52 -11.78
CA SER A 51 20.82 -12.75 -10.99
C SER A 51 19.98 -12.53 -9.71
N VAL A 52 20.14 -11.35 -9.08
CA VAL A 52 19.31 -10.96 -7.92
C VAL A 52 17.86 -10.81 -8.34
N LEU A 53 17.58 -10.13 -9.45
CA LEU A 53 16.24 -9.97 -10.00
C LEU A 53 15.60 -11.31 -10.35
N ALA A 54 16.34 -12.21 -11.01
CA ALA A 54 15.87 -13.53 -11.39
C ALA A 54 15.54 -14.44 -10.17
N SER A 55 16.15 -14.15 -9.01
CA SER A 55 15.85 -14.84 -7.76
C SER A 55 14.71 -14.20 -6.97
N GLY A 56 14.23 -13.05 -7.40
CA GLY A 56 13.27 -12.19 -6.72
C GLY A 56 11.81 -12.62 -6.85
N ASP A 57 10.94 -11.68 -6.58
CA ASP A 57 9.51 -11.84 -6.38
C ASP A 57 8.67 -11.03 -7.40
N SER A 58 9.12 -10.99 -8.63
CA SER A 58 8.41 -10.36 -9.75
C SER A 58 8.37 -8.81 -9.72
N LYS A 59 9.18 -8.16 -8.89
CA LYS A 59 9.35 -6.69 -8.88
C LYS A 59 9.94 -6.22 -10.20
N PHE A 60 9.29 -5.30 -10.89
CA PHE A 60 9.72 -4.80 -12.22
C PHE A 60 10.86 -3.77 -12.07
N MET A 61 11.87 -4.16 -11.32
CA MET A 61 13.01 -3.33 -10.92
C MET A 61 13.78 -2.64 -12.03
N PRO A 62 13.91 -3.22 -13.26
CA PRO A 62 14.58 -2.51 -14.35
C PRO A 62 13.97 -1.15 -14.72
N TYR A 63 12.72 -0.91 -14.28
CA TYR A 63 11.97 0.33 -14.55
C TYR A 63 11.52 1.03 -13.26
N SER A 64 12.12 0.72 -12.11
CA SER A 64 11.72 1.34 -10.83
C SER A 64 11.87 2.86 -10.81
N GLU A 65 12.86 3.39 -11.54
CA GLU A 65 13.08 4.83 -11.74
C GLU A 65 11.91 5.47 -12.49
N GLU A 66 11.58 4.91 -13.66
CA GLU A 66 10.53 5.43 -14.53
C GLU A 66 9.13 5.25 -13.94
N ILE A 67 8.88 4.15 -13.24
CA ILE A 67 7.62 3.91 -12.51
C ILE A 67 7.41 5.01 -11.47
N LEU A 68 8.45 5.31 -10.68
CA LEU A 68 8.36 6.34 -9.66
C LEU A 68 8.21 7.74 -10.26
N ASP A 69 8.94 8.07 -11.33
CA ASP A 69 8.83 9.34 -12.04
C ASP A 69 7.42 9.53 -12.63
N ALA A 70 6.88 8.49 -13.27
CA ALA A 70 5.52 8.51 -13.80
C ALA A 70 4.48 8.69 -12.68
N PHE A 71 4.65 8.00 -11.56
CA PHE A 71 3.75 8.12 -10.41
C PHE A 71 3.76 9.55 -9.84
N VAL A 72 4.93 10.12 -9.60
CA VAL A 72 5.05 11.49 -9.08
C VAL A 72 4.44 12.50 -10.06
N GLU A 73 4.75 12.37 -11.36
CA GLU A 73 4.21 13.27 -12.39
C GLU A 73 2.68 13.15 -12.50
N GLU A 74 2.13 11.93 -12.43
CA GLU A 74 0.69 11.69 -12.49
C GLU A 74 -0.05 12.40 -11.33
N LEU A 75 0.50 12.34 -10.10
CA LEU A 75 -0.09 13.04 -8.96
C LEU A 75 0.01 14.57 -9.10
N LEU A 76 1.11 15.08 -9.66
CA LEU A 76 1.31 16.53 -9.89
C LEU A 76 0.42 17.08 -10.99
N THR A 77 0.08 16.27 -11.98
CA THR A 77 -0.68 16.69 -13.17
C THR A 77 -2.14 16.23 -13.16
N ALA A 78 -2.57 15.55 -12.08
CA ALA A 78 -3.95 15.13 -11.93
C ALA A 78 -4.92 16.31 -12.01
N GLU A 79 -6.06 16.12 -12.68
CA GLU A 79 -7.13 17.13 -12.74
C GLU A 79 -7.58 17.54 -11.33
N GLU A 80 -7.66 16.57 -10.44
CA GLU A 80 -7.94 16.76 -9.02
C GLU A 80 -6.71 16.27 -8.23
N VAL A 81 -5.83 17.22 -7.90
CA VAL A 81 -4.60 16.97 -7.14
C VAL A 81 -4.95 16.41 -5.76
N PRO A 82 -4.31 15.33 -5.29
CA PRO A 82 -4.59 14.79 -3.97
C PRO A 82 -4.11 15.74 -2.85
N ASP A 83 -4.81 15.74 -1.72
CA ASP A 83 -4.42 16.49 -0.51
C ASP A 83 -3.18 15.84 0.14
N ALA A 84 -3.07 14.52 0.01
CA ALA A 84 -1.96 13.76 0.57
C ALA A 84 -1.58 12.55 -0.27
N LEU A 85 -0.33 12.12 -0.09
CA LEU A 85 0.20 10.82 -0.49
C LEU A 85 0.60 10.06 0.77
N LEU A 86 0.14 8.83 0.91
CA LEU A 86 0.57 7.88 1.92
C LEU A 86 1.36 6.75 1.27
N LEU A 87 2.63 6.61 1.64
CA LEU A 87 3.51 5.51 1.21
C LEU A 87 3.63 4.50 2.36
N THR A 88 3.04 3.32 2.18
CA THR A 88 2.91 2.31 3.23
C THR A 88 4.09 1.33 3.28
N GLY A 89 5.32 1.83 3.15
CA GLY A 89 6.56 1.09 3.40
C GLY A 89 7.15 0.36 2.20
N ASP A 90 8.25 -0.35 2.47
CA ASP A 90 9.15 -0.95 1.48
C ASP A 90 9.53 0.05 0.38
N LEU A 91 9.93 1.24 0.87
CA LEU A 91 10.25 2.40 0.03
C LEU A 91 11.42 2.11 -0.89
N THR A 92 12.39 1.33 -0.39
CA THR A 92 13.62 1.01 -1.11
C THR A 92 13.82 -0.48 -1.31
N PHE A 93 14.58 -0.84 -2.34
CA PHE A 93 14.84 -2.24 -2.67
C PHE A 93 15.57 -3.00 -1.55
N ASN A 94 16.55 -2.37 -0.91
CA ASN A 94 17.42 -3.03 0.06
C ASN A 94 17.93 -2.13 1.19
N GLY A 95 17.24 -1.03 1.50
CA GLY A 95 17.57 -0.15 2.63
C GLY A 95 18.83 0.68 2.45
N ALA A 96 19.41 0.77 1.24
CA ALA A 96 20.60 1.59 1.00
C ALA A 96 20.29 3.08 1.23
N VAL A 97 21.12 3.77 2.02
CA VAL A 97 20.98 5.22 2.31
C VAL A 97 20.82 6.02 1.03
N MET A 98 21.62 5.73 0.00
CA MET A 98 21.58 6.44 -1.27
C MET A 98 20.23 6.27 -2.00
N SER A 99 19.54 5.13 -1.85
CA SER A 99 18.20 4.94 -2.39
C SER A 99 17.17 5.75 -1.65
N HIS A 100 17.26 5.82 -0.32
CA HIS A 100 16.37 6.65 0.48
C HIS A 100 16.54 8.14 0.18
N GLU A 101 17.78 8.64 0.10
CA GLU A 101 18.08 10.02 -0.27
C GLU A 101 17.51 10.38 -1.65
N ALA A 102 17.76 9.51 -2.65
CA ALA A 102 17.27 9.73 -4.01
C ALA A 102 15.72 9.67 -4.08
N LEU A 103 15.09 8.77 -3.35
CA LEU A 103 13.62 8.71 -3.27
C LEU A 103 13.05 9.98 -2.62
N ALA A 104 13.64 10.45 -1.52
CA ALA A 104 13.20 11.68 -0.87
C ALA A 104 13.28 12.89 -1.81
N GLU A 105 14.35 12.98 -2.64
CA GLU A 105 14.48 14.00 -3.69
C GLU A 105 13.36 13.90 -4.74
N LYS A 106 13.01 12.68 -5.18
CA LYS A 106 11.91 12.48 -6.15
C LYS A 106 10.54 12.83 -5.59
N LEU A 107 10.33 12.67 -4.28
CA LEU A 107 9.08 13.04 -3.62
C LEU A 107 8.96 14.53 -3.29
N ARG A 108 10.07 15.27 -3.28
CA ARG A 108 10.09 16.71 -2.94
C ARG A 108 9.13 17.56 -3.76
N PRO A 109 9.01 17.39 -5.09
CA PRO A 109 8.07 18.16 -5.91
C PRO A 109 6.61 18.04 -5.46
N LEU A 110 6.19 16.88 -4.94
CA LEU A 110 4.84 16.69 -4.37
C LEU A 110 4.63 17.62 -3.17
N LYS A 111 5.59 17.65 -2.25
CA LYS A 111 5.56 18.55 -1.08
C LYS A 111 5.54 20.03 -1.49
N GLU A 112 6.36 20.40 -2.48
CA GLU A 112 6.42 21.76 -3.02
C GLU A 112 5.12 22.18 -3.69
N ALA A 113 4.38 21.23 -4.28
CA ALA A 113 3.04 21.43 -4.83
C ALA A 113 1.94 21.48 -3.76
N GLY A 114 2.27 21.28 -2.49
CA GLY A 114 1.33 21.31 -1.37
C GLY A 114 0.68 19.96 -1.05
N ILE A 115 1.09 18.87 -1.70
CA ILE A 115 0.63 17.52 -1.36
C ILE A 115 1.34 17.08 -0.08
N ARG A 116 0.57 16.70 0.92
CA ARG A 116 1.12 16.16 2.18
C ARG A 116 1.62 14.74 1.97
N VAL A 117 2.93 14.53 1.99
CA VAL A 117 3.50 13.17 1.88
C VAL A 117 3.75 12.61 3.26
N LEU A 118 3.24 11.40 3.51
CA LEU A 118 3.42 10.62 4.74
C LEU A 118 4.05 9.28 4.39
N VAL A 119 5.10 8.89 5.11
CA VAL A 119 5.80 7.63 4.85
C VAL A 119 5.88 6.78 6.12
N THR A 120 5.88 5.45 5.96
CA THR A 120 6.28 4.51 7.00
C THR A 120 7.39 3.60 6.50
N THR A 121 8.04 2.88 7.41
CA THR A 121 9.02 1.85 7.07
C THR A 121 8.34 0.56 6.63
N GLY A 122 8.98 -0.16 5.69
CA GLY A 122 8.75 -1.58 5.49
C GLY A 122 9.97 -2.41 5.94
N ASN A 123 9.90 -3.71 5.76
CA ASN A 123 10.98 -4.62 6.18
C ASN A 123 12.25 -4.53 5.32
N HIS A 124 12.18 -3.84 4.18
CA HIS A 124 13.35 -3.58 3.33
C HIS A 124 14.09 -2.31 3.70
N ASP A 125 13.53 -1.40 4.51
CA ASP A 125 13.97 -0.01 4.60
C ASP A 125 15.06 0.26 5.64
N VAL A 126 14.96 -0.34 6.82
CA VAL A 126 15.88 -0.06 7.92
C VAL A 126 16.65 -1.31 8.35
N TYR A 127 17.89 -1.11 8.81
CA TYR A 127 18.78 -2.17 9.31
C TYR A 127 18.98 -3.34 8.32
N ASN A 128 18.80 -3.08 7.04
CA ASN A 128 18.88 -4.12 6.01
C ASN A 128 20.36 -4.39 5.64
N LEU A 129 20.87 -5.51 6.13
CA LEU A 129 22.24 -5.95 5.86
C LEU A 129 22.49 -6.31 4.39
N ASN A 130 21.44 -6.32 3.55
CA ASN A 130 21.57 -6.57 2.11
C ASN A 130 21.78 -5.29 1.29
N ALA A 131 21.87 -4.12 1.93
CA ALA A 131 22.22 -2.88 1.25
C ALA A 131 23.51 -3.04 0.45
N ALA A 132 23.40 -2.86 -0.85
CA ALA A 132 24.50 -3.15 -1.77
C ALA A 132 24.43 -2.29 -3.04
N ARG A 133 25.61 -2.07 -3.62
CA ARG A 133 25.82 -1.62 -4.98
C ARG A 133 26.19 -2.80 -5.84
N PHE A 134 25.60 -2.91 -7.01
CA PHE A 134 25.75 -4.01 -7.96
C PHE A 134 26.55 -3.54 -9.17
N GLU A 135 27.69 -4.17 -9.46
CA GLU A 135 28.57 -3.81 -10.58
C GLU A 135 29.10 -5.07 -11.26
N GLY A 136 28.79 -5.22 -12.55
CA GLY A 136 29.21 -6.35 -13.37
C GLY A 136 28.77 -7.70 -12.81
N GLU A 137 29.72 -8.53 -12.37
CA GLU A 137 29.49 -9.87 -11.80
C GLU A 137 29.57 -9.89 -10.28
N SER A 138 29.57 -8.74 -9.60
CA SER A 138 29.81 -8.63 -8.17
C SER A 138 28.90 -7.59 -7.50
N PHE A 139 28.98 -7.52 -6.17
CA PHE A 139 28.37 -6.47 -5.38
C PHE A 139 29.31 -5.96 -4.31
N THR A 140 29.09 -4.74 -3.86
CA THR A 140 29.78 -4.14 -2.73
C THR A 140 28.74 -3.68 -1.71
N ARG A 141 28.93 -3.99 -0.43
CA ARG A 141 28.06 -3.49 0.63
C ARG A 141 28.18 -1.98 0.76
N VAL A 142 27.03 -1.32 0.90
CA VAL A 142 26.93 0.11 1.12
C VAL A 142 26.24 0.39 2.46
N PRO A 143 26.31 1.61 3.00
CA PRO A 143 25.56 1.98 4.20
C PRO A 143 24.06 1.74 4.02
N PHE A 144 23.43 1.11 5.01
CA PHE A 144 22.00 0.98 5.16
C PHE A 144 21.44 2.07 6.07
N ALA A 145 20.15 2.39 5.93
CA ALA A 145 19.47 3.32 6.82
C ALA A 145 19.21 2.69 8.20
N THR A 146 19.50 3.47 9.25
CA THR A 146 19.00 3.22 10.61
C THR A 146 17.71 3.99 10.82
N THR A 147 17.00 3.77 11.92
CA THR A 147 15.80 4.54 12.27
C THR A 147 16.09 6.04 12.37
N GLU A 148 17.27 6.43 12.88
CA GLU A 148 17.70 7.83 12.99
C GLU A 148 17.89 8.43 11.60
N LEU A 149 18.63 7.75 10.71
CA LEU A 149 18.86 8.20 9.33
C LEU A 149 17.54 8.24 8.53
N PHE A 150 16.67 7.26 8.70
CA PHE A 150 15.35 7.28 8.07
C PHE A 150 14.57 8.52 8.49
N ARG A 151 14.51 8.81 9.79
CA ARG A 151 13.84 10.02 10.31
C ARG A 151 14.48 11.30 9.80
N GLU A 152 15.81 11.34 9.67
CA GLU A 152 16.54 12.51 9.14
C GLU A 152 16.21 12.73 7.66
N ILE A 153 16.27 11.67 6.83
CA ILE A 153 15.99 11.76 5.39
C ILE A 153 14.54 12.13 5.11
N TYR A 154 13.60 11.52 5.83
CA TYR A 154 12.16 11.72 5.64
C TYR A 154 11.53 12.70 6.62
N GLY A 155 12.30 13.52 7.34
CA GLY A 155 11.80 14.49 8.30
C GLY A 155 10.61 15.28 7.77
N GLY A 156 10.77 15.87 6.59
CA GLY A 156 9.73 16.66 5.92
C GLY A 156 8.57 15.87 5.29
N PHE A 157 8.53 14.55 5.45
CA PHE A 157 7.52 13.64 4.92
C PHE A 157 6.70 12.96 6.03
N GLY A 158 6.34 13.75 7.04
CA GLY A 158 5.45 13.36 8.12
C GLY A 158 6.03 13.55 9.52
N PHE A 159 7.35 13.41 9.73
CA PHE A 159 7.93 13.42 11.07
C PHE A 159 8.09 14.81 11.69
N ASP A 160 8.58 15.81 10.92
CA ASP A 160 8.92 17.14 11.46
C ASP A 160 7.70 17.92 11.97
N ASP A 161 6.55 17.67 11.42
CA ASP A 161 5.28 18.32 11.72
C ASP A 161 4.21 17.32 12.21
N ALA A 162 4.69 16.18 12.74
CA ALA A 162 3.83 15.23 13.44
C ALA A 162 3.17 15.87 14.66
N VAL A 163 1.91 15.53 14.90
CA VAL A 163 1.20 15.91 16.13
C VAL A 163 1.88 15.29 17.35
N SER A 164 2.35 14.05 17.19
CA SER A 164 3.07 13.28 18.21
C SER A 164 3.86 12.16 17.54
N THR A 165 4.95 11.71 18.16
CA THR A 165 5.75 10.57 17.73
C THR A 165 5.85 9.55 18.86
N ALA A 166 5.89 8.26 18.53
CA ALA A 166 6.13 7.20 19.49
C ALA A 166 7.56 7.28 20.05
N PRO A 167 7.78 6.86 21.31
CA PRO A 167 9.08 6.97 21.95
C PRO A 167 10.10 5.93 21.46
N ASP A 168 9.66 4.78 20.98
CA ASP A 168 10.46 3.58 20.72
C ASP A 168 10.37 3.05 19.29
N SER A 169 9.66 3.78 18.40
CA SER A 169 9.49 3.41 16.99
C SER A 169 9.43 4.64 16.09
N LEU A 170 9.35 4.43 14.79
CA LEU A 170 9.08 5.48 13.81
C LEU A 170 7.58 5.76 13.62
N SER A 171 6.73 5.28 14.54
CA SER A 171 5.29 5.58 14.51
C SER A 171 5.02 7.04 14.87
N TYR A 172 4.04 7.64 14.19
CA TYR A 172 3.64 9.03 14.45
C TYR A 172 2.17 9.28 14.13
N MET A 173 1.61 10.34 14.73
CA MET A 173 0.29 10.87 14.40
C MET A 173 0.46 12.11 13.52
N ALA A 174 -0.03 12.08 12.29
CA ALA A 174 -0.07 13.23 11.40
C ALA A 174 -1.43 13.91 11.41
N ALA A 175 -1.47 15.21 11.09
CA ALA A 175 -2.69 15.95 10.82
C ALA A 175 -2.85 16.21 9.34
N LEU A 176 -4.02 15.94 8.77
CA LEU A 176 -4.45 16.43 7.48
C LEU A 176 -5.48 17.53 7.70
N GLY A 177 -5.00 18.77 7.78
CA GLY A 177 -5.79 19.90 8.26
C GLY A 177 -6.29 19.70 9.69
N ASP A 178 -7.43 20.32 10.01
CA ASP A 178 -7.98 20.32 11.37
C ASP A 178 -9.00 19.18 11.60
N ARG A 179 -9.36 18.42 10.57
CA ARG A 179 -10.51 17.52 10.57
C ARG A 179 -10.19 16.07 10.29
N LEU A 180 -8.93 15.70 10.10
CA LEU A 180 -8.50 14.30 9.92
C LEU A 180 -7.13 14.07 10.56
N ARG A 181 -6.97 12.95 11.20
CA ARG A 181 -5.68 12.43 11.68
C ARG A 181 -5.32 11.16 10.93
N VAL A 182 -4.02 10.95 10.74
CA VAL A 182 -3.48 9.71 10.20
C VAL A 182 -2.52 9.13 11.23
N LEU A 183 -2.85 7.97 11.78
CA LEU A 183 -1.99 7.19 12.66
C LEU A 183 -1.10 6.32 11.80
N VAL A 184 0.17 6.69 11.65
CA VAL A 184 1.17 5.96 10.87
C VAL A 184 2.00 5.10 11.82
N LEU A 185 1.99 3.78 11.58
CA LEU A 185 2.59 2.79 12.46
C LEU A 185 3.80 2.13 11.79
N ASP A 186 4.86 1.97 12.57
CA ASP A 186 6.08 1.24 12.21
C ASP A 186 6.11 -0.11 12.94
N PHE A 187 6.27 -1.19 12.18
CA PHE A 187 6.34 -2.56 12.66
C PHE A 187 7.72 -3.19 12.43
N ASN A 188 8.74 -2.37 12.15
CA ASN A 188 10.06 -2.83 11.68
C ASN A 188 11.20 -2.37 12.59
N THR A 189 10.95 -2.21 13.89
CA THR A 189 12.01 -1.94 14.85
C THR A 189 12.91 -3.17 15.04
N LEU A 190 14.16 -2.97 15.50
CA LEU A 190 15.07 -4.09 15.76
C LEU A 190 14.54 -5.04 16.85
N GLU A 191 13.80 -4.51 17.82
CA GLU A 191 13.32 -5.28 18.97
C GLU A 191 11.96 -5.93 18.69
N HIS A 192 11.16 -5.35 17.79
CA HIS A 192 9.82 -5.79 17.44
C HIS A 192 9.64 -5.88 15.92
N PHE A 193 10.45 -6.71 15.28
CA PHE A 193 10.36 -6.91 13.84
C PHE A 193 9.11 -7.73 13.49
N TYR A 194 8.28 -7.22 12.58
CA TYR A 194 6.93 -7.73 12.29
C TYR A 194 6.02 -7.70 13.52
N GLY A 195 6.07 -6.62 14.29
CA GLY A 195 5.24 -6.49 15.48
C GLY A 195 5.16 -5.06 15.99
N ILE A 196 4.40 -4.88 17.06
CA ILE A 196 4.22 -3.61 17.73
C ILE A 196 4.55 -3.76 19.23
N SER A 197 5.32 -2.81 19.77
CA SER A 197 5.69 -2.81 21.18
C SER A 197 4.52 -2.39 22.08
N GLU A 198 4.59 -2.74 23.36
CA GLU A 198 3.65 -2.26 24.37
C GLU A 198 3.70 -0.73 24.52
N GLU A 199 4.88 -0.12 24.37
CA GLU A 199 5.06 1.32 24.47
C GLU A 199 4.43 2.05 23.29
N THR A 200 4.61 1.54 22.06
CA THR A 200 3.97 2.07 20.85
C THR A 200 2.45 1.91 20.94
N LEU A 201 1.93 0.75 21.40
CA LEU A 201 0.49 0.55 21.61
C LEU A 201 -0.10 1.53 22.63
N ALA A 202 0.56 1.73 23.77
CA ALA A 202 0.09 2.67 24.80
C ALA A 202 0.12 4.11 24.28
N TRP A 203 1.16 4.47 23.50
CA TRP A 203 1.23 5.77 22.85
C TRP A 203 0.10 5.94 21.82
N ALA A 204 -0.15 4.95 20.99
CA ALA A 204 -1.22 4.98 19.99
C ALA A 204 -2.59 5.15 20.66
N GLU A 205 -2.84 4.44 21.77
CA GLU A 205 -4.08 4.60 22.54
C GLU A 205 -4.27 6.04 23.03
N GLU A 206 -3.23 6.68 23.55
CA GLU A 206 -3.32 8.06 24.01
C GLU A 206 -3.61 9.04 22.87
N GLN A 207 -3.01 8.80 21.67
CA GLN A 207 -3.28 9.62 20.49
C GLN A 207 -4.73 9.44 20.00
N LEU A 208 -5.23 8.21 19.97
CA LEU A 208 -6.60 7.90 19.59
C LEU A 208 -7.61 8.50 20.57
N ARG A 209 -7.37 8.38 21.86
CA ARG A 209 -8.18 9.01 22.92
C ARG A 209 -8.23 10.52 22.79
N THR A 210 -7.09 11.14 22.43
CA THR A 210 -7.01 12.57 22.19
C THR A 210 -7.82 12.98 20.96
N ALA A 211 -7.71 12.23 19.86
CA ALA A 211 -8.49 12.49 18.65
C ALA A 211 -10.01 12.34 18.89
N GLU A 212 -10.42 11.30 19.63
CA GLU A 212 -11.82 11.09 20.04
C GLU A 212 -12.35 12.28 20.86
N ARG A 213 -11.61 12.71 21.89
CA ARG A 213 -11.99 13.87 22.70
C ARG A 213 -12.11 15.15 21.87
N ASP A 214 -11.25 15.33 20.87
CA ASP A 214 -11.24 16.48 19.99
C ASP A 214 -12.30 16.36 18.87
N GLY A 215 -12.96 15.20 18.75
CA GLY A 215 -13.96 14.91 17.71
C GLY A 215 -13.36 14.82 16.30
N VAL A 216 -12.10 14.45 16.19
CA VAL A 216 -11.37 14.35 14.91
C VAL A 216 -11.25 12.87 14.51
N PRO A 217 -11.80 12.48 13.34
CA PRO A 217 -11.67 11.11 12.85
C PRO A 217 -10.20 10.74 12.57
N VAL A 218 -9.92 9.42 12.66
CA VAL A 218 -8.59 8.86 12.43
C VAL A 218 -8.69 7.74 11.40
N ILE A 219 -7.78 7.75 10.43
CA ILE A 219 -7.44 6.57 9.62
C ILE A 219 -6.05 6.09 10.06
N ALA A 220 -5.80 4.79 9.95
CA ALA A 220 -4.52 4.21 10.36
C ALA A 220 -3.80 3.56 9.18
N ALA A 221 -2.48 3.49 9.27
CA ALA A 221 -1.65 2.87 8.25
C ALA A 221 -0.41 2.23 8.86
N GLY A 222 0.10 1.21 8.19
CA GLY A 222 1.37 0.54 8.48
C GLY A 222 1.82 -0.21 7.23
N HIS A 223 2.94 -0.94 7.31
CA HIS A 223 3.39 -1.71 6.15
C HIS A 223 2.83 -3.13 6.16
N GLN A 224 3.09 -3.89 7.21
CA GLN A 224 2.58 -5.25 7.36
C GLN A 224 1.10 -5.25 7.75
N ASN A 225 0.46 -6.40 7.58
CA ASN A 225 -0.98 -6.54 7.66
C ASN A 225 -1.49 -6.81 9.09
N LEU A 226 -2.70 -6.36 9.36
CA LEU A 226 -3.47 -6.72 10.58
C LEU A 226 -4.29 -7.99 10.36
N PHE A 227 -4.85 -8.15 9.16
CA PHE A 227 -5.71 -9.27 8.83
C PHE A 227 -5.02 -10.24 7.89
N ARG A 228 -5.53 -11.46 7.85
CA ARG A 228 -5.05 -12.48 6.93
C ARG A 228 -5.64 -12.24 5.54
N HIS A 229 -4.85 -11.67 4.64
CA HIS A 229 -5.21 -11.40 3.24
C HIS A 229 -4.90 -12.58 2.30
N SER A 230 -4.11 -13.55 2.73
CA SER A 230 -3.80 -14.76 1.96
C SER A 230 -4.29 -16.00 2.70
N LEU A 231 -5.04 -16.86 2.03
CA LEU A 231 -5.56 -18.08 2.64
C LEU A 231 -4.54 -19.21 2.73
N PHE A 232 -3.46 -19.15 1.95
CA PHE A 232 -2.41 -20.17 1.98
C PHE A 232 -1.25 -19.83 2.92
N TYR A 233 -1.08 -18.57 3.32
CA TYR A 233 -0.01 -18.12 4.20
C TYR A 233 -0.43 -16.93 5.06
N ASP A 234 -0.07 -16.95 6.34
CA ASP A 234 -0.42 -15.92 7.31
C ASP A 234 0.80 -15.20 7.95
N GLY A 235 2.01 -15.54 7.50
CA GLY A 235 3.26 -15.00 8.04
C GLY A 235 3.48 -13.50 7.80
N TYR A 236 2.55 -12.82 7.13
CA TYR A 236 2.58 -11.38 6.90
C TYR A 236 1.80 -10.57 7.94
N VAL A 237 1.02 -11.25 8.80
CA VAL A 237 0.27 -10.61 9.88
C VAL A 237 1.21 -10.32 11.05
N ILE A 238 1.18 -9.09 11.56
CA ILE A 238 2.08 -8.68 12.65
C ILE A 238 1.77 -9.42 13.97
N ALA A 239 2.80 -9.58 14.77
CA ALA A 239 2.61 -9.96 16.17
C ALA A 239 1.87 -8.83 16.92
N GLY A 240 0.76 -9.18 17.60
CA GLY A 240 -0.09 -8.20 18.26
C GLY A 240 -1.21 -7.61 17.39
N ALA A 241 -1.42 -8.12 16.18
CA ALA A 241 -2.44 -7.63 15.25
C ALA A 241 -3.84 -7.55 15.84
N GLU A 242 -4.30 -8.59 16.56
CA GLU A 242 -5.61 -8.62 17.19
C GLU A 242 -5.78 -7.49 18.21
N ARG A 243 -4.77 -7.26 19.05
CA ARG A 243 -4.79 -6.19 20.06
C ARG A 243 -4.84 -4.80 19.42
N LEU A 244 -4.04 -4.60 18.34
CA LEU A 244 -4.07 -3.34 17.61
C LEU A 244 -5.41 -3.14 16.91
N ALA A 245 -5.96 -4.16 16.27
CA ALA A 245 -7.28 -4.10 15.64
C ALA A 245 -8.39 -3.75 16.64
N ASP A 246 -8.37 -4.37 17.85
CA ASP A 246 -9.32 -4.07 18.92
C ASP A 246 -9.15 -2.65 19.44
N LEU A 247 -7.91 -2.16 19.56
CA LEU A 247 -7.62 -0.78 19.93
C LEU A 247 -8.21 0.19 18.91
N LEU A 248 -7.95 -0.03 17.62
CA LEU A 248 -8.46 0.79 16.53
C LEU A 248 -10.00 0.84 16.54
N ARG A 249 -10.65 -0.32 16.66
CA ARG A 249 -12.13 -0.41 16.76
C ARG A 249 -12.67 0.34 17.97
N THR A 250 -12.03 0.21 19.13
CA THR A 250 -12.43 0.87 20.38
C THR A 250 -12.56 2.37 20.23
N TYR A 251 -11.68 2.98 19.43
CA TYR A 251 -11.67 4.42 19.17
C TYR A 251 -12.29 4.79 17.80
N GLY A 252 -13.09 3.91 17.22
CA GLY A 252 -13.87 4.19 16.00
C GLY A 252 -13.03 4.35 14.72
N VAL A 253 -11.79 3.86 14.70
CA VAL A 253 -10.99 3.77 13.45
C VAL A 253 -11.57 2.65 12.61
N ARG A 254 -11.94 2.97 11.36
CA ARG A 254 -12.61 2.03 10.45
C ARG A 254 -11.78 1.60 9.27
N LEU A 255 -10.66 2.28 9.05
CA LEU A 255 -9.80 2.06 7.90
C LEU A 255 -8.35 1.92 8.32
N PHE A 256 -7.73 0.82 7.90
CA PHE A 256 -6.31 0.57 7.98
C PHE A 256 -5.74 0.35 6.58
N LEU A 257 -4.64 1.02 6.25
CA LEU A 257 -4.00 0.97 4.93
C LEU A 257 -2.64 0.29 5.07
N SER A 258 -2.39 -0.74 4.25
CA SER A 258 -1.17 -1.55 4.33
C SER A 258 -0.62 -1.90 2.94
N GLY A 259 0.47 -2.65 2.91
CA GLY A 259 1.13 -3.16 1.70
C GLY A 259 1.67 -4.58 1.89
N HIS A 260 2.98 -4.75 1.64
CA HIS A 260 3.77 -5.93 2.00
C HIS A 260 3.50 -7.20 1.21
N LEU A 261 2.25 -7.55 0.96
CA LEU A 261 1.86 -8.75 0.21
C LEU A 261 2.02 -8.60 -1.30
N HIS A 262 2.21 -7.38 -1.79
CA HIS A 262 2.24 -7.01 -3.21
C HIS A 262 0.95 -7.32 -3.98
N ILE A 263 -0.12 -7.74 -3.30
CA ILE A 263 -1.44 -7.96 -3.90
C ILE A 263 -2.38 -6.82 -3.54
N GLN A 264 -3.32 -6.53 -4.42
CA GLN A 264 -4.44 -5.66 -4.09
C GLN A 264 -5.54 -6.50 -3.44
N HIS A 265 -5.81 -6.24 -2.16
CA HIS A 265 -6.82 -6.99 -1.45
C HIS A 265 -7.51 -6.13 -0.39
N ILE A 266 -8.80 -6.41 -0.14
CA ILE A 266 -9.62 -5.70 0.84
C ILE A 266 -10.28 -6.70 1.77
N ARG A 267 -10.10 -6.50 3.07
CA ARG A 267 -10.71 -7.35 4.08
C ARG A 267 -11.35 -6.53 5.17
N THR A 268 -12.58 -6.89 5.51
CA THR A 268 -13.33 -6.26 6.61
C THR A 268 -13.56 -7.30 7.70
N GLU A 269 -13.19 -6.97 8.92
CA GLU A 269 -13.50 -7.76 10.12
C GLU A 269 -14.17 -6.85 11.17
N GLY A 270 -15.44 -7.14 11.48
CA GLY A 270 -16.26 -6.23 12.27
C GLY A 270 -16.53 -4.93 11.50
N ASP A 271 -16.15 -3.81 12.09
CA ASP A 271 -16.28 -2.48 11.53
C ASP A 271 -14.94 -1.86 11.07
N LEU A 272 -13.85 -2.63 11.10
CA LEU A 272 -12.53 -2.23 10.60
C LEU A 272 -12.27 -2.90 9.26
N THR A 273 -11.99 -2.09 8.25
CA THR A 273 -11.55 -2.53 6.92
C THR A 273 -10.06 -2.31 6.77
N GLU A 274 -9.34 -3.33 6.34
CA GLU A 274 -7.96 -3.21 5.88
C GLU A 274 -7.92 -3.27 4.35
N ILE A 275 -7.21 -2.30 3.76
CA ILE A 275 -6.89 -2.26 2.33
C ILE A 275 -5.38 -2.48 2.20
N ALA A 276 -5.00 -3.66 1.72
CA ALA A 276 -3.65 -3.99 1.34
C ALA A 276 -3.44 -3.58 -0.12
N SER A 277 -2.55 -2.62 -0.34
CA SER A 277 -2.22 -2.12 -1.68
C SER A 277 -1.21 -3.03 -2.37
N SER A 278 -1.40 -3.28 -3.66
CA SER A 278 -0.38 -3.96 -4.47
C SER A 278 0.90 -3.13 -4.58
N ALA A 279 2.01 -3.80 -4.86
CA ALA A 279 3.29 -3.12 -5.02
C ALA A 279 3.29 -2.21 -6.25
N LEU A 280 3.70 -0.95 -6.05
CA LEU A 280 3.81 0.04 -7.15
C LEU A 280 4.81 -0.42 -8.22
N CYS A 281 5.89 -1.10 -7.82
CA CYS A 281 6.93 -1.60 -8.73
C CYS A 281 6.66 -2.98 -9.33
N SER A 282 5.48 -3.57 -9.11
CA SER A 282 5.09 -4.87 -9.67
C SER A 282 3.82 -4.75 -10.49
N TRP A 283 3.53 -5.76 -11.33
CA TRP A 283 2.23 -5.84 -11.98
C TRP A 283 1.10 -5.64 -10.96
N PRO A 284 0.09 -4.79 -11.25
CA PRO A 284 -0.11 -4.03 -12.49
C PRO A 284 0.44 -2.60 -12.45
N CYS A 285 1.39 -2.28 -11.57
CA CYS A 285 1.96 -0.94 -11.37
C CYS A 285 0.86 0.08 -11.10
N GLN A 286 0.13 -0.13 -10.01
CA GLN A 286 -1.04 0.67 -9.63
C GLN A 286 -0.90 1.24 -8.21
N TYR A 287 -1.70 2.26 -7.94
CA TYR A 287 -1.85 2.86 -6.62
C TYR A 287 -3.35 3.02 -6.30
N GLY A 288 -3.69 3.29 -5.06
CA GLY A 288 -5.06 3.56 -4.63
C GLY A 288 -5.35 5.05 -4.56
N MET A 289 -6.58 5.43 -4.85
CA MET A 289 -7.12 6.74 -4.54
C MET A 289 -8.24 6.58 -3.51
N LEU A 290 -7.96 7.03 -2.29
CA LEU A 290 -8.92 7.06 -1.20
C LEU A 290 -9.58 8.44 -1.19
N THR A 291 -10.89 8.50 -1.24
CA THR A 291 -11.65 9.75 -1.20
C THR A 291 -12.67 9.73 -0.07
N SER A 292 -12.82 10.86 0.61
CA SER A 292 -13.90 11.10 1.57
C SER A 292 -14.85 12.13 1.01
N LYS A 293 -16.13 11.81 0.99
CA LYS A 293 -17.19 12.74 0.61
C LYS A 293 -18.34 12.63 1.60
N ASP A 294 -18.72 13.77 2.17
CA ASP A 294 -19.79 13.82 3.19
C ASP A 294 -19.57 12.83 4.35
N GLY A 295 -18.30 12.51 4.67
CA GLY A 295 -17.91 11.58 5.74
C GLY A 295 -17.92 10.10 5.34
N ILE A 296 -18.21 9.78 4.09
CA ILE A 296 -18.15 8.41 3.56
C ILE A 296 -16.85 8.22 2.77
N TRP A 297 -16.11 7.19 3.11
CA TRP A 297 -14.88 6.84 2.42
C TRP A 297 -15.17 5.92 1.24
N SER A 298 -14.44 6.14 0.15
CA SER A 298 -14.38 5.25 -1.01
C SER A 298 -12.94 5.10 -1.49
N TYR A 299 -12.64 3.98 -2.08
CA TYR A 299 -11.31 3.64 -2.59
C TYR A 299 -11.44 3.05 -3.98
N GLU A 300 -10.53 3.43 -4.87
CA GLU A 300 -10.37 2.83 -6.20
C GLU A 300 -8.89 2.70 -6.55
N THR A 301 -8.53 1.65 -7.28
CA THR A 301 -7.17 1.51 -7.83
C THR A 301 -7.03 2.26 -9.15
N ARG A 302 -5.83 2.80 -9.39
CA ARG A 302 -5.42 3.46 -10.63
C ARG A 302 -4.11 2.87 -11.12
N ARG A 303 -4.07 2.43 -12.37
CA ARG A 303 -2.85 1.97 -13.02
C ARG A 303 -2.11 3.16 -13.60
N LEU A 304 -0.77 3.14 -13.51
CA LEU A 304 0.05 4.18 -14.12
C LEU A 304 -0.09 4.18 -15.65
N ASP A 305 -0.31 5.35 -16.22
CA ASP A 305 -0.30 5.56 -17.67
C ASP A 305 1.13 5.85 -18.15
N MET A 306 1.91 4.79 -18.24
CA MET A 306 3.31 4.86 -18.65
C MET A 306 3.49 5.31 -20.11
N ALA A 307 2.51 5.06 -20.99
CA ALA A 307 2.55 5.52 -22.37
C ALA A 307 2.41 7.06 -22.43
N ALA A 308 1.42 7.61 -21.75
CA ALA A 308 1.26 9.06 -21.67
C ALA A 308 2.44 9.75 -20.98
N TRP A 309 3.02 9.12 -19.91
CA TRP A 309 4.24 9.62 -19.29
C TRP A 309 5.43 9.63 -20.28
N ALA A 310 5.63 8.55 -21.01
CA ALA A 310 6.70 8.43 -21.97
C ALA A 310 6.60 9.48 -23.10
N ASP A 311 5.40 9.70 -23.62
CA ASP A 311 5.12 10.71 -24.64
C ASP A 311 5.47 12.12 -24.14
N ARG A 312 5.07 12.47 -22.89
CA ARG A 312 5.39 13.78 -22.30
C ARG A 312 6.89 13.97 -22.06
N ASN A 313 7.62 12.88 -21.76
CA ASN A 313 9.03 12.89 -21.42
C ASN A 313 9.96 12.53 -22.61
N GLY A 314 9.40 12.41 -23.82
CA GLY A 314 10.17 12.12 -25.05
C GLY A 314 10.82 10.75 -25.04
N ARG A 315 10.28 9.79 -24.28
CA ARG A 315 10.74 8.40 -24.23
C ARG A 315 10.11 7.62 -25.39
N THR A 316 10.93 6.91 -26.13
CA THR A 316 10.49 6.21 -27.36
C THR A 316 10.71 4.70 -27.29
N GLU A 317 11.16 4.18 -26.18
CA GLU A 317 11.40 2.76 -25.98
C GLU A 317 10.08 1.97 -26.07
N PRO A 318 10.05 0.90 -26.85
CA PRO A 318 8.82 0.13 -27.10
C PRO A 318 8.11 -0.36 -25.84
N VAL A 319 8.86 -0.60 -24.77
CA VAL A 319 8.32 -1.07 -23.50
C VAL A 319 7.27 -0.10 -22.90
N PHE A 320 7.45 1.20 -23.08
CA PHE A 320 6.50 2.19 -22.54
C PHE A 320 5.20 2.26 -23.33
N GLN A 321 5.21 1.88 -24.62
CA GLN A 321 4.00 1.87 -25.44
C GLN A 321 3.02 0.74 -25.05
N ASP A 322 3.56 -0.36 -24.49
CA ASP A 322 2.77 -1.48 -24.00
C ASP A 322 3.31 -1.94 -22.63
N PHE A 323 3.42 -0.98 -21.71
CA PHE A 323 4.06 -1.19 -20.42
C PHE A 323 3.34 -2.23 -19.58
N GLN A 324 2.01 -2.24 -19.64
CA GLN A 324 1.21 -3.22 -18.90
C GLN A 324 1.49 -4.65 -19.38
N ALA A 325 1.61 -4.87 -20.68
CA ALA A 325 1.96 -6.20 -21.20
C ALA A 325 3.40 -6.59 -20.81
N ALA A 326 4.35 -5.63 -20.82
CA ALA A 326 5.72 -5.89 -20.40
C ALA A 326 5.81 -6.24 -18.90
N ALA A 327 5.10 -5.53 -18.04
CA ALA A 327 5.03 -5.82 -16.61
C ALA A 327 4.39 -7.20 -16.33
N ALA A 328 3.31 -7.54 -17.04
CA ALA A 328 2.64 -8.84 -16.96
C ALA A 328 3.56 -9.99 -17.39
N GLU A 329 4.31 -9.79 -18.47
CA GLU A 329 5.28 -10.77 -18.95
C GLU A 329 6.46 -10.92 -17.98
N TYR A 330 6.96 -9.81 -17.46
CA TYR A 330 8.02 -9.84 -16.45
C TYR A 330 7.59 -10.61 -15.22
N MET A 331 6.42 -10.32 -14.66
CA MET A 331 5.86 -11.04 -13.53
C MET A 331 5.73 -12.55 -13.84
N SER A 332 5.22 -12.90 -15.01
CA SER A 332 5.00 -14.29 -15.39
C SER A 332 6.32 -15.06 -15.56
N SER A 333 7.33 -14.44 -16.17
CA SER A 333 8.64 -15.06 -16.38
C SER A 333 9.48 -15.21 -15.10
N HIS A 334 9.19 -14.41 -14.05
CA HIS A 334 9.84 -14.49 -12.74
C HIS A 334 9.02 -15.28 -11.71
N SER A 335 7.85 -15.80 -12.11
CA SER A 335 7.06 -16.69 -11.25
C SER A 335 7.78 -18.01 -11.01
N LYS A 336 7.89 -18.41 -9.73
CA LYS A 336 8.51 -19.70 -9.31
C LYS A 336 7.54 -20.88 -9.41
N ILE A 337 6.42 -20.72 -10.08
CA ILE A 337 5.39 -21.75 -10.19
C ILE A 337 5.88 -22.86 -11.11
N THR A 338 5.85 -24.09 -10.58
CA THR A 338 6.27 -25.29 -11.31
C THR A 338 5.05 -26.15 -11.63
N LEU A 339 4.93 -26.55 -12.90
CA LEU A 339 3.87 -27.48 -13.32
C LEU A 339 3.90 -28.78 -12.52
N PRO A 340 2.73 -29.39 -12.22
CA PRO A 340 2.66 -30.72 -11.64
C PRO A 340 3.50 -31.71 -12.45
N PRO A 341 4.24 -32.64 -11.78
CA PRO A 341 5.23 -33.51 -12.45
C PRO A 341 4.66 -34.41 -13.54
N ASP A 342 3.38 -34.77 -13.45
CA ASP A 342 2.66 -35.65 -14.37
C ASP A 342 1.86 -34.88 -15.43
N THR A 343 2.17 -33.58 -15.66
CA THR A 343 1.50 -32.78 -16.65
C THR A 343 1.79 -33.28 -18.07
N GLU A 344 0.73 -33.65 -18.78
CA GLU A 344 0.81 -34.04 -20.19
C GLU A 344 1.32 -32.88 -21.04
N GLU A 345 2.18 -33.14 -22.02
CA GLU A 345 2.77 -32.12 -22.89
C GLU A 345 1.68 -31.29 -23.62
N ALA A 346 0.59 -31.92 -24.06
CA ALA A 346 -0.52 -31.26 -24.72
C ALA A 346 -1.33 -30.30 -23.81
N ALA A 347 -1.22 -30.44 -22.49
CA ALA A 347 -1.91 -29.60 -21.51
C ALA A 347 -1.01 -28.47 -20.97
N ARG A 348 0.31 -28.59 -21.11
CA ARG A 348 1.32 -27.73 -20.50
C ARG A 348 1.06 -26.23 -20.75
N GLU A 349 0.92 -25.84 -22.01
CA GLU A 349 0.75 -24.45 -22.39
C GLU A 349 -0.56 -23.87 -21.83
N ARG A 350 -1.65 -24.64 -21.91
CA ARG A 350 -2.96 -24.20 -21.35
C ARG A 350 -2.88 -24.00 -19.83
N MET A 351 -2.22 -24.92 -19.14
CA MET A 351 -2.05 -24.82 -17.68
C MET A 351 -1.20 -23.60 -17.28
N LEU A 352 -0.09 -23.33 -17.98
CA LEU A 352 0.75 -22.17 -17.72
C LEU A 352 0.00 -20.87 -18.03
N ASN A 353 -0.74 -20.79 -19.12
CA ASN A 353 -1.52 -19.60 -19.47
C ASN A 353 -2.63 -19.34 -18.43
N TRP A 354 -3.32 -20.38 -17.99
CA TRP A 354 -4.34 -20.24 -16.96
C TRP A 354 -3.75 -19.75 -15.63
N MET A 355 -2.63 -20.32 -15.21
CA MET A 355 -1.92 -19.88 -13.99
C MET A 355 -1.43 -18.43 -14.10
N ARG A 356 -0.94 -18.05 -15.28
CA ARG A 356 -0.56 -16.65 -15.57
C ARG A 356 -1.75 -15.72 -15.35
N GLU A 357 -2.88 -16.03 -15.95
CA GLU A 357 -4.09 -15.20 -15.82
C GLU A 357 -4.60 -15.14 -14.38
N LEU A 358 -4.60 -16.29 -13.68
CA LEU A 358 -4.94 -16.34 -12.25
C LEU A 358 -4.05 -15.41 -11.42
N ASN A 359 -2.73 -15.48 -11.60
CA ASN A 359 -1.77 -14.65 -10.90
C ASN A 359 -1.97 -13.16 -11.22
N LEU A 360 -2.10 -12.82 -12.50
CA LEU A 360 -2.29 -11.43 -12.91
C LEU A 360 -3.57 -10.84 -12.31
N ALA A 361 -4.65 -11.60 -12.27
CA ALA A 361 -5.91 -11.20 -11.66
C ALA A 361 -5.78 -11.04 -10.13
N TYR A 362 -5.13 -11.99 -9.46
CA TYR A 362 -4.95 -12.00 -8.01
C TYR A 362 -4.11 -10.80 -7.54
N PHE A 363 -2.99 -10.53 -8.19
CA PHE A 363 -2.13 -9.39 -7.83
C PHE A 363 -2.79 -8.04 -8.14
N ALA A 364 -3.61 -7.98 -9.19
CA ALA A 364 -4.37 -6.78 -9.52
C ALA A 364 -5.61 -6.57 -8.62
N GLY A 365 -6.06 -7.60 -7.90
CA GLY A 365 -7.26 -7.57 -7.07
C GLY A 365 -8.56 -7.68 -7.87
N ASP A 366 -8.51 -8.13 -9.14
CA ASP A 366 -9.70 -8.29 -10.00
C ASP A 366 -9.87 -9.75 -10.42
N LEU A 367 -10.64 -10.51 -9.64
CA LEU A 367 -10.88 -11.93 -9.83
C LEU A 367 -12.23 -12.23 -10.52
N ARG A 368 -12.94 -11.20 -11.01
CA ARG A 368 -14.31 -11.33 -11.57
C ARG A 368 -14.39 -12.23 -12.79
N ASN A 369 -13.36 -12.27 -13.62
CA ASN A 369 -13.40 -12.92 -14.92
C ASN A 369 -12.51 -14.18 -15.04
N VAL A 370 -11.78 -14.57 -14.00
CA VAL A 370 -10.84 -15.70 -14.06
C VAL A 370 -11.51 -17.03 -14.40
N SER A 371 -12.70 -17.28 -13.85
CA SER A 371 -13.45 -18.52 -14.10
C SER A 371 -13.90 -18.69 -15.56
N ALA A 372 -13.97 -17.63 -16.34
CA ALA A 372 -14.33 -17.71 -17.75
C ALA A 372 -13.31 -18.50 -18.60
N ASN A 373 -12.06 -18.59 -18.12
CA ASN A 373 -10.95 -19.23 -18.82
C ASN A 373 -10.77 -20.71 -18.44
N ASP A 374 -11.56 -21.21 -17.48
CA ASP A 374 -11.61 -22.63 -17.07
C ASP A 374 -13.07 -23.02 -16.76
N PRO A 375 -13.99 -22.98 -17.75
CA PRO A 375 -15.43 -23.14 -17.51
C PRO A 375 -15.84 -24.51 -16.98
N ASP A 376 -15.01 -25.55 -17.17
CA ASP A 376 -15.26 -26.91 -16.67
C ASP A 376 -14.42 -27.23 -15.40
N GLY A 377 -13.61 -26.30 -14.93
CA GLY A 377 -12.75 -26.48 -13.75
C GLY A 377 -11.60 -27.48 -13.92
N SER A 378 -11.32 -27.93 -15.15
CA SER A 378 -10.33 -28.98 -15.41
C SER A 378 -8.90 -28.51 -15.17
N LEU A 379 -8.58 -27.25 -15.47
CA LEU A 379 -7.26 -26.67 -15.26
C LEU A 379 -7.02 -26.46 -13.76
N ALA A 380 -7.96 -25.87 -13.06
CA ALA A 380 -7.91 -25.71 -11.61
C ALA A 380 -7.71 -27.06 -10.90
N ALA A 381 -8.53 -28.07 -11.26
CA ALA A 381 -8.41 -29.42 -10.70
C ALA A 381 -7.03 -30.06 -10.95
N ALA A 382 -6.42 -29.78 -12.10
CA ALA A 382 -5.06 -30.26 -12.39
C ALA A 382 -3.99 -29.63 -11.46
N TRP A 383 -4.10 -28.35 -11.15
CA TRP A 383 -3.22 -27.63 -10.23
C TRP A 383 -3.41 -28.03 -8.76
N LEU A 384 -4.60 -28.49 -8.38
CA LEU A 384 -4.92 -28.94 -7.02
C LEU A 384 -4.49 -30.40 -6.73
N ARG A 385 -4.05 -31.18 -7.75
CA ARG A 385 -3.62 -32.57 -7.53
C ARG A 385 -2.40 -32.73 -6.63
N PRO A 386 -1.32 -31.93 -6.75
CA PRO A 386 -0.23 -31.94 -5.78
C PRO A 386 -0.68 -31.49 -4.39
N THR A 387 0.06 -31.90 -3.36
CA THR A 387 -0.12 -31.42 -1.98
C THR A 387 1.04 -30.52 -1.58
N ASP A 388 1.33 -29.54 -2.41
CA ASP A 388 2.43 -28.60 -2.24
C ASP A 388 1.92 -27.16 -2.03
N LEU A 389 2.84 -26.22 -1.88
CA LEU A 389 2.51 -24.80 -1.69
C LEU A 389 1.78 -24.18 -2.91
N THR A 390 2.06 -24.67 -4.12
CA THR A 390 1.37 -24.21 -5.32
C THR A 390 -0.09 -24.60 -5.30
N ALA A 391 -0.40 -25.84 -4.92
CA ALA A 391 -1.78 -26.29 -4.77
C ALA A 391 -2.52 -25.52 -3.66
N ALA A 392 -1.86 -25.27 -2.53
CA ALA A 392 -2.42 -24.45 -1.44
C ALA A 392 -2.68 -23.01 -1.89
N TYR A 393 -1.76 -22.42 -2.65
CA TYR A 393 -1.94 -21.09 -3.26
C TYR A 393 -3.15 -21.07 -4.19
N VAL A 394 -3.22 -21.99 -5.15
CA VAL A 394 -4.36 -22.09 -6.08
C VAL A 394 -5.67 -22.28 -5.32
N ALA A 395 -5.71 -23.16 -4.32
CA ALA A 395 -6.91 -23.38 -3.52
C ALA A 395 -7.38 -22.08 -2.84
N GLY A 396 -6.44 -21.32 -2.24
CA GLY A 396 -6.75 -20.03 -1.60
C GLY A 396 -7.32 -19.02 -2.59
N VAL A 397 -6.69 -18.87 -3.76
CA VAL A 397 -7.17 -17.90 -4.77
C VAL A 397 -8.53 -18.31 -5.35
N LEU A 398 -8.80 -19.61 -5.50
CA LEU A 398 -10.09 -20.10 -5.99
C LEU A 398 -11.26 -19.79 -5.03
N GLU A 399 -11.01 -19.66 -3.73
CA GLU A 399 -12.04 -19.26 -2.75
C GLU A 399 -12.47 -17.79 -2.96
N GLU A 400 -11.64 -16.99 -3.62
CA GLU A 400 -11.87 -15.56 -3.85
C GLU A 400 -12.38 -15.24 -5.26
N LEU A 401 -12.61 -16.25 -6.11
CA LEU A 401 -13.11 -16.05 -7.47
C LEU A 401 -14.42 -15.26 -7.51
N GLY A 402 -14.47 -14.28 -8.40
CA GLY A 402 -15.61 -13.37 -8.55
C GLY A 402 -15.50 -12.09 -7.71
N SER A 403 -14.50 -11.98 -6.85
CA SER A 403 -14.25 -10.79 -6.03
C SER A 403 -13.65 -9.66 -6.85
N ASP A 404 -13.94 -8.43 -6.41
CA ASP A 404 -13.34 -7.19 -6.89
C ASP A 404 -12.78 -6.41 -5.70
N TYR A 405 -11.47 -6.39 -5.58
CA TYR A 405 -10.73 -5.66 -4.55
C TYR A 405 -10.14 -4.34 -5.08
N THR A 406 -10.51 -3.96 -6.31
CA THR A 406 -10.05 -2.71 -6.92
C THR A 406 -10.87 -1.51 -6.50
N VAL A 407 -12.04 -1.75 -5.93
CA VAL A 407 -12.97 -0.71 -5.45
C VAL A 407 -13.54 -1.07 -4.08
N TRP A 408 -13.75 -0.05 -3.26
CA TRP A 408 -14.43 -0.20 -1.97
C TRP A 408 -15.18 1.09 -1.62
N THR A 409 -16.28 0.95 -0.93
CA THR A 409 -17.01 2.07 -0.36
C THR A 409 -17.48 1.70 1.04
N GLU A 410 -17.25 2.59 1.99
CA GLU A 410 -17.73 2.43 3.35
C GLU A 410 -19.24 2.30 3.36
N THR A 411 -19.75 1.25 4.00
CA THR A 411 -21.19 1.10 4.18
C THR A 411 -21.68 2.02 5.29
N ALA A 412 -22.65 2.89 4.96
CA ALA A 412 -23.30 3.71 5.98
C ALA A 412 -23.85 2.79 7.11
N GLN A 413 -23.52 3.11 8.35
CA GLN A 413 -24.15 2.40 9.48
C GLN A 413 -25.63 2.69 9.44
N ALA A 414 -26.45 1.62 9.48
CA ALA A 414 -27.86 1.76 9.83
C ALA A 414 -27.92 2.28 11.28
N GLU A 415 -28.47 3.49 11.46
CA GLU A 415 -28.75 4.11 12.76
C GLU A 415 -29.67 3.22 13.63
#